data_85c27e3b79957b98ec93c87ab4757499
#
_entry.id   85c27e3b79957b98ec93c87ab4757499
#
_cell.length_a   1.000
_cell.length_b   1.000
_cell.length_c   1.000
_cell.angle_alpha   90.00
_cell.angle_beta   90.00
_cell.angle_gamma   90.00
#
_symmetry.space_group_name_H-M   'P 1'
#
loop_
_entity.id
_entity.type
_entity.pdbx_description
1 polymer ?
#
loop_
_entity_poly.entity_id
_entity_poly.type
_entity_poly.pdbx_seq_one_letter_code
_entity_poly.pdbx_strand_id
1 'polypeptide(L)'
;EKNIRPYISSSTEHIKRNMEAYQLLQGNRTDSVQIEIRTPENRLKQLSLSRESSDIDWVVPAEPWELSSFKKMGEIAYVSLNSFDSSRIVEEFESYLDSIQSSKGLIIDLRKNGGGNSWNGYNILKYLTDDPIITSKWKTRDHRPAFKAWGVFVDEESENLGSWDLETLSAYKDDYWFESGPDTISPNDRLIKLPTIVLIGNNTASAAEDFLVAADPLQNFETMGDFTYGSTGQPMFLRLPGGGKARICTKRDTYPDGREFVGYGIQPDIMVAKTLEDFLKGDDSVLGEALKRLSKE
;
A
#
# COMPACT_ATOMS: atom_id res chain seq x y z
N GLU A 1 9.80 4.98 22.63
CA GLU A 1 9.85 5.76 21.36
C GLU A 1 11.25 6.24 21.03
N LYS A 2 11.92 7.04 21.90
CA LYS A 2 13.22 7.67 21.62
C LYS A 2 14.33 6.72 21.19
N ASN A 3 14.32 5.47 21.64
CA ASN A 3 15.37 4.49 21.39
C ASN A 3 15.09 3.56 20.19
N ILE A 4 13.87 3.48 19.71
CA ILE A 4 13.45 2.56 18.65
C ILE A 4 13.12 3.33 17.37
N ARG A 5 12.39 4.42 17.48
CA ARG A 5 11.89 5.22 16.37
C ARG A 5 12.95 5.62 15.31
N PRO A 6 14.19 6.00 15.66
CA PRO A 6 15.20 6.33 14.68
C PRO A 6 15.62 5.18 13.77
N TYR A 7 15.35 3.93 14.18
CA TYR A 7 15.73 2.72 13.45
C TYR A 7 14.57 2.11 12.64
N ILE A 8 13.39 2.72 12.70
CA ILE A 8 12.23 2.27 11.94
C ILE A 8 12.19 2.98 10.60
N SER A 9 12.28 2.20 9.52
CA SER A 9 12.08 2.69 8.17
C SER A 9 10.63 2.51 7.76
N SER A 10 9.93 3.62 7.54
CA SER A 10 8.55 3.65 7.09
C SER A 10 8.26 4.95 6.34
N SER A 11 7.46 4.89 5.30
CA SER A 11 7.05 6.04 4.51
C SER A 11 6.00 6.89 5.23
N THR A 12 5.16 6.29 6.05
CA THR A 12 4.02 6.95 6.71
C THR A 12 4.10 6.87 8.22
N GLU A 13 3.50 7.84 8.89
CA GLU A 13 3.52 7.93 10.35
C GLU A 13 2.68 6.84 11.02
N HIS A 14 1.54 6.45 10.43
CA HIS A 14 0.69 5.39 10.98
C HIS A 14 1.38 4.02 10.91
N ILE A 15 2.06 3.71 9.80
CA ILE A 15 2.85 2.47 9.69
C ILE A 15 4.03 2.50 10.67
N LYS A 16 4.68 3.67 10.82
CA LYS A 16 5.79 3.83 11.77
C LYS A 16 5.36 3.48 13.19
N ARG A 17 4.20 3.96 13.62
CA ARG A 17 3.62 3.65 14.95
C ARG A 17 3.33 2.16 15.11
N ASN A 18 2.78 1.51 14.09
CA ASN A 18 2.52 0.07 14.13
C ASN A 18 3.82 -0.73 14.30
N MET A 19 4.87 -0.34 13.55
CA MET A 19 6.19 -0.97 13.66
C MET A 19 6.86 -0.68 15.01
N GLU A 20 6.70 0.51 15.58
CA GLU A 20 7.16 0.84 16.92
C GLU A 20 6.54 -0.10 17.96
N ALA A 21 5.22 -0.28 17.93
CA ALA A 21 4.52 -1.17 18.85
C ALA A 21 5.03 -2.61 18.75
N TYR A 22 5.22 -3.11 17.53
CA TYR A 22 5.77 -4.44 17.27
C TYR A 22 7.22 -4.59 17.82
N GLN A 23 8.09 -3.60 17.57
CA GLN A 23 9.50 -3.65 17.99
C GLN A 23 9.69 -3.48 19.50
N LEU A 24 8.76 -2.84 20.20
CA LEU A 24 8.83 -2.72 21.68
C LEU A 24 8.90 -4.10 22.38
N LEU A 25 8.31 -5.11 21.78
CA LEU A 25 8.31 -6.46 22.33
C LEU A 25 9.56 -7.26 21.97
N GLN A 26 10.35 -6.79 20.99
CA GLN A 26 11.59 -7.44 20.56
C GLN A 26 12.77 -7.08 21.48
N GLY A 27 13.75 -7.97 21.57
CA GLY A 27 14.96 -7.75 22.36
C GLY A 27 15.73 -9.04 22.57
N ASN A 28 16.71 -9.01 23.51
CA ASN A 28 17.47 -10.21 23.86
C ASN A 28 16.55 -11.23 24.54
N ARG A 29 16.78 -12.51 24.24
CA ARG A 29 15.98 -13.62 24.80
C ARG A 29 16.05 -13.72 26.34
N THR A 30 17.11 -13.23 26.93
CA THR A 30 17.32 -13.25 28.40
C THR A 30 16.63 -12.09 29.12
N ASP A 31 16.09 -11.13 28.39
CA ASP A 31 15.47 -9.94 28.96
C ASP A 31 13.96 -10.14 29.14
N SER A 32 13.39 -9.50 30.15
CA SER A 32 11.95 -9.34 30.29
C SER A 32 11.55 -7.94 29.87
N VAL A 33 10.33 -7.80 29.36
CA VAL A 33 9.73 -6.51 29.06
C VAL A 33 8.54 -6.24 29.98
N GLN A 34 8.52 -5.06 30.58
CA GLN A 34 7.38 -4.59 31.36
C GLN A 34 6.46 -3.80 30.45
N ILE A 35 5.21 -4.24 30.34
CA ILE A 35 4.19 -3.55 29.56
C ILE A 35 2.97 -3.25 30.42
N GLU A 36 2.31 -2.15 30.10
CA GLU A 36 0.99 -1.84 30.61
C GLU A 36 -0.01 -2.00 29.48
N ILE A 37 -1.01 -2.82 29.67
CA ILE A 37 -2.08 -3.04 28.72
C ILE A 37 -3.41 -2.54 29.27
N ARG A 38 -4.28 -2.12 28.37
CA ARG A 38 -5.69 -1.83 28.68
C ARG A 38 -6.52 -3.05 28.28
N THR A 39 -7.22 -3.64 29.24
CA THR A 39 -8.11 -4.79 28.98
C THR A 39 -9.40 -4.34 28.26
N PRO A 40 -10.18 -5.27 27.69
CA PRO A 40 -11.49 -4.97 27.10
C PRO A 40 -12.44 -4.26 28.08
N GLU A 41 -12.34 -4.55 29.38
CA GLU A 41 -13.12 -3.91 30.45
C GLU A 41 -12.55 -2.54 30.87
N ASN A 42 -11.64 -1.98 30.05
CA ASN A 42 -11.01 -0.67 30.28
C ASN A 42 -10.16 -0.57 31.56
N ARG A 43 -9.65 -1.70 32.06
CA ARG A 43 -8.74 -1.77 33.21
C ARG A 43 -7.29 -1.77 32.76
N LEU A 44 -6.46 -1.00 33.45
CA LEU A 44 -5.01 -1.07 33.26
C LEU A 44 -4.44 -2.28 33.99
N LYS A 45 -3.60 -3.05 33.29
CA LYS A 45 -2.89 -4.22 33.81
C LYS A 45 -1.43 -4.15 33.43
N GLN A 46 -0.55 -4.24 34.41
CA GLN A 46 0.88 -4.38 34.20
C GLN A 46 1.24 -5.85 34.03
N LEU A 47 2.07 -6.15 33.03
CA LEU A 47 2.56 -7.50 32.73
C LEU A 47 4.08 -7.45 32.60
N SER A 48 4.73 -8.50 33.11
CA SER A 48 6.13 -8.80 32.83
C SER A 48 6.17 -9.98 31.87
N LEU A 49 6.66 -9.75 30.65
CA LEU A 49 6.74 -10.78 29.61
C LEU A 49 8.20 -11.19 29.43
N SER A 50 8.48 -12.49 29.48
CA SER A 50 9.76 -13.06 29.07
C SER A 50 9.86 -12.98 27.52
N ARG A 51 11.08 -12.69 27.01
CA ARG A 51 11.37 -12.74 25.57
C ARG A 51 11.91 -14.10 25.13
N GLU A 52 11.72 -15.15 25.92
CA GLU A 52 12.01 -16.50 25.50
C GLU A 52 11.12 -16.89 24.32
N SER A 53 11.70 -17.53 23.29
CA SER A 53 10.90 -18.16 22.25
C SER A 53 10.19 -19.34 22.88
N SER A 54 8.93 -19.22 23.14
CA SER A 54 8.05 -20.34 23.48
C SER A 54 7.31 -20.78 22.23
N ASP A 55 6.89 -22.03 22.19
CA ASP A 55 5.81 -22.45 21.32
C ASP A 55 4.56 -21.66 21.77
N ILE A 56 4.25 -20.61 21.03
CA ILE A 56 3.13 -19.74 21.36
C ILE A 56 1.89 -20.36 20.71
N ASP A 57 0.96 -20.83 21.51
CA ASP A 57 -0.39 -21.08 21.06
C ASP A 57 -1.05 -19.73 20.76
N TRP A 58 -1.10 -19.38 19.48
CA TRP A 58 -1.81 -18.19 19.05
C TRP A 58 -3.31 -18.33 19.32
N VAL A 59 -3.89 -17.37 19.99
CA VAL A 59 -5.34 -17.32 20.26
C VAL A 59 -6.14 -17.28 18.95
N VAL A 60 -5.54 -16.74 17.90
CA VAL A 60 -6.10 -16.76 16.54
C VAL A 60 -5.14 -17.58 15.68
N PRO A 61 -5.53 -18.78 15.21
CA PRO A 61 -4.73 -19.55 14.27
C PRO A 61 -4.40 -18.72 13.03
N ALA A 62 -3.15 -18.80 12.58
CA ALA A 62 -2.79 -18.22 11.29
C ALA A 62 -3.57 -18.95 10.19
N GLU A 63 -4.40 -18.23 9.44
CA GLU A 63 -5.00 -18.78 8.24
C GLU A 63 -3.91 -19.17 7.24
N PRO A 64 -4.05 -20.31 6.53
CA PRO A 64 -3.14 -20.66 5.44
C PRO A 64 -3.04 -19.48 4.46
N TRP A 65 -1.81 -19.18 4.02
CA TRP A 65 -1.63 -18.12 3.04
C TRP A 65 -2.08 -18.61 1.66
N GLU A 66 -3.01 -17.86 1.05
CA GLU A 66 -3.48 -18.08 -0.31
C GLU A 66 -3.16 -16.85 -1.17
N LEU A 67 -2.81 -17.04 -2.44
CA LEU A 67 -2.54 -15.94 -3.36
C LEU A 67 -3.82 -15.14 -3.63
N SER A 68 -4.92 -15.84 -3.87
CA SER A 68 -6.27 -15.26 -3.96
C SER A 68 -7.30 -16.21 -3.37
N SER A 69 -8.50 -15.72 -3.13
CA SER A 69 -9.65 -16.56 -2.81
C SER A 69 -10.94 -15.95 -3.34
N PHE A 70 -11.91 -16.81 -3.63
CA PHE A 70 -13.24 -16.42 -4.09
C PHE A 70 -14.31 -16.96 -3.12
N LYS A 71 -15.29 -16.11 -2.79
CA LYS A 71 -16.48 -16.51 -2.03
C LYS A 71 -17.73 -15.83 -2.62
N LYS A 72 -18.83 -16.57 -2.69
CA LYS A 72 -20.15 -15.99 -2.97
C LYS A 72 -20.83 -15.68 -1.64
N MET A 73 -21.12 -14.42 -1.36
CA MET A 73 -21.77 -13.94 -0.14
C MET A 73 -23.18 -13.42 -0.49
N GLY A 74 -24.14 -14.33 -0.51
CA GLY A 74 -25.48 -14.04 -1.07
C GLY A 74 -25.36 -13.74 -2.57
N GLU A 75 -25.77 -12.54 -2.98
CA GLU A 75 -25.68 -12.07 -4.37
C GLU A 75 -24.39 -11.30 -4.68
N ILE A 76 -23.48 -11.15 -3.71
CA ILE A 76 -22.24 -10.41 -3.84
C ILE A 76 -21.07 -11.37 -4.02
N ALA A 77 -20.20 -11.09 -5.01
CA ALA A 77 -18.92 -11.76 -5.18
C ALA A 77 -17.87 -11.12 -4.27
N TYR A 78 -17.12 -11.93 -3.54
CA TYR A 78 -15.95 -11.50 -2.78
C TYR A 78 -14.71 -12.16 -3.34
N VAL A 79 -13.69 -11.37 -3.65
CA VAL A 79 -12.40 -11.82 -4.15
C VAL A 79 -11.30 -11.21 -3.29
N SER A 80 -10.50 -12.02 -2.61
CA SER A 80 -9.25 -11.51 -2.02
C SER A 80 -8.11 -11.66 -3.03
N LEU A 81 -7.29 -10.61 -3.15
CA LEU A 81 -6.08 -10.58 -3.98
C LEU A 81 -4.91 -10.23 -3.04
N ASN A 82 -4.20 -11.23 -2.53
CA ASN A 82 -3.29 -11.06 -1.39
C ASN A 82 -1.85 -10.69 -1.80
N SER A 83 -1.49 -10.82 -3.08
CA SER A 83 -0.19 -10.35 -3.60
C SER A 83 -0.25 -10.18 -5.11
N PHE A 84 0.50 -9.21 -5.63
CA PHE A 84 0.75 -9.04 -7.06
C PHE A 84 2.14 -9.54 -7.50
N ASP A 85 2.86 -10.29 -6.67
CA ASP A 85 4.19 -10.80 -7.02
C ASP A 85 4.18 -11.85 -8.15
N SER A 86 3.10 -12.61 -8.30
CA SER A 86 2.97 -13.68 -9.29
C SER A 86 1.89 -13.36 -10.32
N SER A 87 2.18 -13.57 -11.62
CA SER A 87 1.17 -13.47 -12.69
C SER A 87 0.02 -14.48 -12.55
N ARG A 88 0.22 -15.55 -11.78
CA ARG A 88 -0.83 -16.54 -11.47
C ARG A 88 -2.07 -15.90 -10.81
N ILE A 89 -1.92 -14.73 -10.15
CA ILE A 89 -3.05 -13.99 -9.59
C ILE A 89 -4.08 -13.58 -10.66
N VAL A 90 -3.60 -13.27 -11.89
CA VAL A 90 -4.48 -12.93 -13.01
C VAL A 90 -5.24 -14.17 -13.49
N GLU A 91 -4.56 -15.31 -13.65
CA GLU A 91 -5.17 -16.58 -14.04
C GLU A 91 -6.22 -17.04 -13.00
N GLU A 92 -5.90 -16.91 -11.71
CA GLU A 92 -6.85 -17.22 -10.64
C GLU A 92 -8.07 -16.28 -10.71
N PHE A 93 -7.88 -14.97 -10.89
CA PHE A 93 -8.98 -14.02 -11.07
C PHE A 93 -9.84 -14.35 -12.29
N GLU A 94 -9.21 -14.68 -13.42
CA GLU A 94 -9.91 -15.10 -14.65
C GLU A 94 -10.80 -16.32 -14.42
N SER A 95 -10.39 -17.25 -13.57
CA SER A 95 -11.20 -18.43 -13.23
C SER A 95 -12.47 -18.07 -12.45
N TYR A 96 -12.54 -16.91 -11.82
CA TYR A 96 -13.70 -16.41 -11.05
C TYR A 96 -14.68 -15.59 -11.90
N LEU A 97 -14.32 -15.18 -13.13
CA LEU A 97 -15.09 -14.22 -13.94
C LEU A 97 -16.56 -14.61 -14.13
N ASP A 98 -16.87 -15.89 -14.43
CA ASP A 98 -18.26 -16.33 -14.62
C ASP A 98 -19.07 -16.18 -13.33
N SER A 99 -18.47 -16.52 -12.20
CA SER A 99 -19.10 -16.39 -10.90
C SER A 99 -19.29 -14.93 -10.48
N ILE A 100 -18.31 -14.07 -10.79
CA ILE A 100 -18.41 -12.62 -10.56
C ILE A 100 -19.51 -12.03 -11.42
N GLN A 101 -19.54 -12.34 -12.73
CA GLN A 101 -20.53 -11.82 -13.67
C GLN A 101 -21.97 -12.18 -13.30
N SER A 102 -22.17 -13.31 -12.60
CA SER A 102 -23.47 -13.75 -12.09
C SER A 102 -23.89 -13.11 -10.77
N SER A 103 -23.11 -12.14 -10.28
CA SER A 103 -23.35 -11.44 -9.01
C SER A 103 -23.99 -10.06 -9.26
N LYS A 104 -24.49 -9.42 -8.20
CA LYS A 104 -25.03 -8.05 -8.25
C LYS A 104 -24.00 -6.99 -7.84
N GLY A 105 -22.95 -7.39 -7.17
CA GLY A 105 -21.85 -6.52 -6.76
C GLY A 105 -20.57 -7.30 -6.53
N LEU A 106 -19.45 -6.60 -6.47
CA LEU A 106 -18.12 -7.16 -6.30
C LEU A 106 -17.41 -6.49 -5.12
N ILE A 107 -16.81 -7.29 -4.26
CA ILE A 107 -15.84 -6.84 -3.26
C ILE A 107 -14.48 -7.38 -3.64
N ILE A 108 -13.50 -6.50 -3.79
CA ILE A 108 -12.07 -6.82 -3.98
C ILE A 108 -11.33 -6.50 -2.69
N ASP A 109 -10.72 -7.48 -2.06
CA ASP A 109 -10.00 -7.29 -0.81
C ASP A 109 -8.49 -7.22 -1.06
N LEU A 110 -7.92 -6.02 -0.91
CA LEU A 110 -6.49 -5.74 -1.01
C LEU A 110 -5.83 -5.51 0.35
N ARG A 111 -6.53 -5.71 1.46
CA ARG A 111 -6.00 -5.42 2.82
C ARG A 111 -4.76 -6.22 3.19
N LYS A 112 -4.51 -7.36 2.54
CA LYS A 112 -3.30 -8.19 2.73
C LYS A 112 -2.26 -8.00 1.60
N ASN A 113 -2.55 -7.17 0.59
CA ASN A 113 -1.72 -7.04 -0.61
C ASN A 113 -0.59 -6.02 -0.42
N GLY A 114 0.61 -6.51 -0.18
CA GLY A 114 1.82 -5.69 -0.05
C GLY A 114 2.45 -5.25 -1.38
N GLY A 115 1.79 -5.49 -2.52
CA GLY A 115 2.26 -5.11 -3.84
C GLY A 115 2.84 -6.27 -4.65
N GLY A 116 3.82 -5.96 -5.50
CA GLY A 116 4.45 -6.85 -6.46
C GLY A 116 4.62 -6.18 -7.82
N ASN A 117 4.14 -6.81 -8.88
CA ASN A 117 4.13 -6.26 -10.23
C ASN A 117 2.80 -5.57 -10.52
N SER A 118 2.82 -4.25 -10.74
CA SER A 118 1.64 -3.42 -11.01
C SER A 118 0.85 -3.90 -12.25
N TRP A 119 1.53 -4.50 -13.23
CA TRP A 119 0.87 -5.09 -14.41
C TRP A 119 -0.11 -6.20 -14.06
N ASN A 120 0.11 -6.95 -12.98
CA ASN A 120 -0.85 -7.97 -12.53
C ASN A 120 -2.15 -7.32 -12.06
N GLY A 121 -2.06 -6.21 -11.31
CA GLY A 121 -3.22 -5.41 -10.91
C GLY A 121 -3.94 -4.79 -12.10
N TYR A 122 -3.21 -4.18 -13.03
CA TYR A 122 -3.79 -3.58 -14.25
C TYR A 122 -4.47 -4.62 -15.13
N ASN A 123 -3.90 -5.82 -15.29
CA ASN A 123 -4.52 -6.90 -16.07
C ASN A 123 -5.85 -7.36 -15.45
N ILE A 124 -5.99 -7.33 -14.14
CA ILE A 124 -7.27 -7.60 -13.47
C ILE A 124 -8.23 -6.43 -13.71
N LEU A 125 -7.76 -5.19 -13.56
CA LEU A 125 -8.60 -4.00 -13.75
C LEU A 125 -9.18 -3.89 -15.17
N LYS A 126 -8.47 -4.39 -16.18
CA LYS A 126 -8.94 -4.47 -17.58
C LYS A 126 -10.25 -5.23 -17.77
N TYR A 127 -10.64 -6.10 -16.86
CA TYR A 127 -11.93 -6.79 -16.86
C TYR A 127 -13.06 -5.99 -16.22
N LEU A 128 -12.75 -4.94 -15.47
CA LEU A 128 -13.66 -4.26 -14.56
C LEU A 128 -14.06 -2.85 -15.02
N THR A 129 -13.49 -2.39 -16.14
CA THR A 129 -13.80 -1.07 -16.73
C THR A 129 -13.81 -1.13 -18.26
N ASP A 130 -14.61 -0.29 -18.90
CA ASP A 130 -14.55 -0.01 -20.34
C ASP A 130 -13.84 1.32 -20.64
N ASP A 131 -13.50 2.08 -19.60
CA ASP A 131 -12.69 3.29 -19.74
C ASP A 131 -11.19 2.92 -19.83
N PRO A 132 -10.38 3.73 -20.56
CA PRO A 132 -8.94 3.58 -20.54
C PRO A 132 -8.38 3.70 -19.11
N ILE A 133 -7.53 2.76 -18.73
CA ILE A 133 -6.85 2.76 -17.44
C ILE A 133 -5.63 3.69 -17.54
N ILE A 134 -5.56 4.70 -16.69
CA ILE A 134 -4.45 5.64 -16.63
C ILE A 134 -3.62 5.30 -15.41
N THR A 135 -2.35 4.96 -15.62
CA THR A 135 -1.45 4.56 -14.54
C THR A 135 -0.92 5.77 -13.75
N SER A 136 -0.27 5.53 -12.62
CA SER A 136 0.51 6.53 -11.91
C SER A 136 1.59 7.13 -12.82
N LYS A 137 1.91 8.40 -12.63
CA LYS A 137 3.15 8.99 -13.13
C LYS A 137 4.21 8.96 -12.04
N TRP A 138 5.47 9.04 -12.43
CA TRP A 138 6.54 8.96 -11.46
C TRP A 138 7.72 9.85 -11.83
N LYS A 139 8.53 10.18 -10.84
CA LYS A 139 9.78 10.89 -11.02
C LYS A 139 10.92 10.25 -10.24
N THR A 140 12.11 10.33 -10.77
CA THR A 140 13.35 9.92 -10.12
C THR A 140 14.39 11.02 -10.21
N ARG A 141 15.29 11.11 -9.23
CA ARG A 141 16.37 12.10 -9.27
C ARG A 141 17.35 11.74 -10.37
N ASP A 142 17.65 12.73 -11.21
CA ASP A 142 18.69 12.62 -12.23
C ASP A 142 19.95 13.30 -11.70
N HIS A 143 21.01 12.52 -11.47
CA HIS A 143 22.26 13.01 -10.89
C HIS A 143 23.26 13.36 -11.99
N ARG A 144 23.53 14.65 -12.16
CA ARG A 144 24.46 15.21 -13.15
C ARG A 144 25.68 15.85 -12.45
N PRO A 145 26.74 15.07 -12.14
CA PRO A 145 27.88 15.57 -11.32
C PRO A 145 28.56 16.82 -11.87
N ALA A 146 28.74 16.92 -13.19
CA ALA A 146 29.35 18.08 -13.81
C ALA A 146 28.50 19.34 -13.66
N PHE A 147 27.17 19.22 -13.89
CA PHE A 147 26.22 20.30 -13.71
C PHE A 147 26.17 20.75 -12.25
N LYS A 148 26.16 19.81 -11.32
CA LYS A 148 26.23 20.09 -9.89
C LYS A 148 27.50 20.87 -9.52
N ALA A 149 28.66 20.50 -10.11
CA ALA A 149 29.93 21.20 -9.88
C ALA A 149 29.91 22.62 -10.44
N TRP A 150 29.28 22.85 -11.58
CA TRP A 150 29.15 24.20 -12.16
C TRP A 150 28.13 25.05 -11.42
N GLY A 151 27.04 24.48 -10.97
CA GLY A 151 25.98 25.18 -10.26
C GLY A 151 26.43 25.84 -8.95
N VAL A 152 27.53 25.37 -8.34
CA VAL A 152 28.10 25.98 -7.12
C VAL A 152 28.56 27.40 -7.34
N PHE A 153 28.86 27.80 -8.60
CA PHE A 153 29.35 29.12 -8.98
C PHE A 153 28.24 30.07 -9.46
N VAL A 154 27.01 29.58 -9.54
CA VAL A 154 25.85 30.37 -9.99
C VAL A 154 25.32 31.18 -8.81
N ASP A 155 25.26 32.51 -9.00
CA ASP A 155 24.60 33.41 -8.07
C ASP A 155 23.08 33.36 -8.31
N GLU A 156 22.34 32.69 -7.42
CA GLU A 156 20.89 32.50 -7.53
C GLU A 156 20.07 33.78 -7.37
N GLU A 157 20.66 34.84 -6.78
CA GLU A 157 20.00 36.15 -6.61
C GLU A 157 20.15 37.04 -7.86
N SER A 158 20.87 36.56 -8.86
CA SER A 158 21.05 37.30 -10.12
C SER A 158 19.76 37.39 -10.91
N GLU A 159 19.38 38.60 -11.33
CA GLU A 159 18.18 38.86 -12.14
C GLU A 159 18.28 38.32 -13.59
N ASN A 160 19.48 37.92 -14.06
CA ASN A 160 19.75 37.56 -15.45
C ASN A 160 20.28 36.13 -15.61
N LEU A 161 19.70 35.16 -14.90
CA LEU A 161 20.05 33.75 -15.06
C LEU A 161 19.63 33.21 -16.43
N GLY A 162 20.59 32.69 -17.18
CA GLY A 162 20.36 31.97 -18.42
C GLY A 162 19.86 30.55 -18.18
N SER A 163 19.40 29.86 -19.23
CA SER A 163 18.96 28.49 -19.14
C SER A 163 20.01 27.53 -18.57
N TRP A 164 21.29 27.75 -18.93
CA TRP A 164 22.42 27.00 -18.40
C TRP A 164 22.60 27.21 -16.90
N ASP A 165 22.50 28.45 -16.42
CA ASP A 165 22.65 28.78 -15.00
C ASP A 165 21.52 28.12 -14.19
N LEU A 166 20.29 28.21 -14.68
CA LEU A 166 19.12 27.55 -14.03
C LEU A 166 19.26 26.03 -13.98
N GLU A 167 19.73 25.40 -15.06
CA GLU A 167 19.92 23.95 -15.13
C GLU A 167 21.04 23.47 -14.20
N THR A 168 22.15 24.19 -14.16
CA THR A 168 23.29 23.86 -13.29
C THR A 168 22.95 24.12 -11.81
N LEU A 169 22.26 25.21 -11.51
CA LEU A 169 21.79 25.53 -10.16
C LEU A 169 20.78 24.48 -9.65
N SER A 170 19.84 24.06 -10.49
CA SER A 170 18.89 22.97 -10.17
C SER A 170 19.64 21.68 -9.84
N ALA A 171 20.65 21.32 -10.62
CA ALA A 171 21.49 20.16 -10.34
C ALA A 171 22.27 20.31 -9.02
N TYR A 172 22.79 21.52 -8.71
CA TYR A 172 23.50 21.81 -7.46
C TYR A 172 22.59 21.65 -6.23
N LYS A 173 21.35 22.09 -6.34
CA LYS A 173 20.33 21.97 -5.28
C LYS A 173 19.72 20.57 -5.14
N ASP A 174 20.16 19.58 -5.92
CA ASP A 174 19.58 18.24 -6.00
C ASP A 174 18.09 18.24 -6.40
N ASP A 175 17.66 19.24 -7.17
CA ASP A 175 16.28 19.42 -7.64
C ASP A 175 16.10 19.09 -9.12
N TYR A 176 16.98 18.25 -9.66
CA TYR A 176 16.91 17.77 -11.03
C TYR A 176 16.20 16.41 -11.09
N TRP A 177 15.09 16.37 -11.79
CA TRP A 177 14.22 15.19 -11.85
C TRP A 177 14.02 14.74 -13.29
N PHE A 178 14.12 13.43 -13.51
CA PHE A 178 13.53 12.78 -14.66
C PHE A 178 12.07 12.47 -14.32
N GLU A 179 11.12 12.92 -15.13
CA GLU A 179 9.70 12.67 -14.97
C GLU A 179 9.19 11.81 -16.11
N SER A 180 8.42 10.76 -15.76
CA SER A 180 7.68 9.93 -16.71
C SER A 180 6.20 10.23 -16.57
N GLY A 181 5.53 10.45 -17.70
CA GLY A 181 4.08 10.52 -17.74
C GLY A 181 3.43 9.17 -17.39
N PRO A 182 2.10 9.17 -17.19
CA PRO A 182 1.35 7.95 -17.01
C PRO A 182 1.24 7.16 -18.32
N ASP A 183 1.14 5.84 -18.22
CA ASP A 183 0.76 4.97 -19.33
C ASP A 183 -0.76 4.88 -19.44
N THR A 184 -1.25 4.62 -20.68
CA THR A 184 -2.66 4.35 -20.94
C THR A 184 -2.83 2.91 -21.40
N ILE A 185 -3.69 2.17 -20.70
CA ILE A 185 -3.93 0.74 -20.94
C ILE A 185 -5.37 0.55 -21.40
N SER A 186 -5.57 -0.15 -22.52
CA SER A 186 -6.91 -0.46 -23.03
C SER A 186 -7.58 -1.58 -22.22
N PRO A 187 -8.89 -1.48 -21.96
CA PRO A 187 -9.69 -2.54 -21.36
C PRO A 187 -9.66 -3.85 -22.17
N ASN A 188 -10.14 -4.94 -21.58
CA ASN A 188 -10.41 -6.19 -22.27
C ASN A 188 -11.75 -6.14 -23.02
N ASP A 189 -11.95 -7.05 -23.98
CA ASP A 189 -13.24 -7.22 -24.68
C ASP A 189 -14.32 -7.76 -23.73
N ARG A 190 -13.95 -8.63 -22.78
CA ARG A 190 -14.84 -9.16 -21.75
C ARG A 190 -14.82 -8.23 -20.55
N LEU A 191 -15.98 -7.63 -20.24
CA LEU A 191 -16.12 -6.65 -19.15
C LEU A 191 -17.13 -7.11 -18.10
N ILE A 192 -16.81 -6.79 -16.85
CA ILE A 192 -17.68 -6.95 -15.69
C ILE A 192 -17.95 -5.56 -15.14
N LYS A 193 -19.17 -5.07 -15.36
CA LYS A 193 -19.62 -3.75 -14.89
C LYS A 193 -20.53 -3.92 -13.67
N LEU A 194 -19.93 -4.09 -12.52
CA LEU A 194 -20.66 -4.22 -11.25
C LEU A 194 -20.27 -3.07 -10.33
N PRO A 195 -21.19 -2.62 -9.45
CA PRO A 195 -20.80 -1.83 -8.29
C PRO A 195 -19.70 -2.58 -7.53
N THR A 196 -18.54 -1.93 -7.33
CA THR A 196 -17.35 -2.58 -6.78
C THR A 196 -16.84 -1.82 -5.56
N ILE A 197 -16.68 -2.49 -4.44
CA ILE A 197 -16.00 -1.94 -3.26
C ILE A 197 -14.65 -2.61 -3.10
N VAL A 198 -13.60 -1.80 -3.02
CA VAL A 198 -12.24 -2.27 -2.78
C VAL A 198 -11.89 -2.06 -1.30
N LEU A 199 -11.68 -3.16 -0.57
CA LEU A 199 -11.26 -3.10 0.82
C LEU A 199 -9.76 -2.84 0.89
N ILE A 200 -9.37 -1.78 1.60
CA ILE A 200 -7.98 -1.35 1.75
C ILE A 200 -7.60 -1.17 3.21
N GLY A 201 -6.29 -1.13 3.49
CA GLY A 201 -5.79 -0.94 4.85
C GLY A 201 -4.27 -0.84 4.89
N ASN A 202 -3.71 -0.85 6.09
CA ASN A 202 -2.30 -0.51 6.34
C ASN A 202 -1.27 -1.44 5.67
N ASN A 203 -1.66 -2.63 5.20
CA ASN A 203 -0.77 -3.51 4.44
C ASN A 203 -0.97 -3.41 2.92
N THR A 204 -1.96 -2.65 2.46
CA THR A 204 -2.15 -2.35 1.03
C THR A 204 -1.01 -1.43 0.60
N ALA A 205 -0.11 -1.91 -0.26
CA ALA A 205 1.13 -1.20 -0.57
C ALA A 205 1.59 -1.40 -2.02
N SER A 206 2.42 -0.48 -2.51
CA SER A 206 3.16 -0.61 -3.76
C SER A 206 2.24 -0.88 -4.96
N ALA A 207 2.40 -1.97 -5.70
CA ALA A 207 1.55 -2.31 -6.84
C ALA A 207 0.03 -2.39 -6.51
N ALA A 208 -0.34 -2.63 -5.25
CA ALA A 208 -1.72 -2.53 -4.81
C ALA A 208 -2.19 -1.07 -4.71
N GLU A 209 -1.30 -0.14 -4.38
CA GLU A 209 -1.60 1.30 -4.45
C GLU A 209 -1.66 1.79 -5.91
N ASP A 210 -0.80 1.27 -6.80
CA ASP A 210 -0.90 1.55 -8.25
C ASP A 210 -2.25 1.09 -8.83
N PHE A 211 -2.76 -0.06 -8.38
CA PHE A 211 -4.12 -0.51 -8.73
C PHE A 211 -5.17 0.52 -8.31
N LEU A 212 -5.08 1.05 -7.09
CA LEU A 212 -6.03 2.05 -6.56
C LEU A 212 -5.92 3.37 -7.32
N VAL A 213 -4.71 3.83 -7.64
CA VAL A 213 -4.50 5.04 -8.46
C VAL A 213 -5.15 4.88 -9.83
N ALA A 214 -5.02 3.71 -10.45
CA ALA A 214 -5.62 3.42 -11.75
C ALA A 214 -7.15 3.25 -11.69
N ALA A 215 -7.69 2.82 -10.53
CA ALA A 215 -9.13 2.66 -10.28
C ALA A 215 -9.82 3.97 -9.85
N ASP A 216 -9.08 4.98 -9.37
CA ASP A 216 -9.62 6.24 -8.81
C ASP A 216 -10.63 6.97 -9.74
N PRO A 217 -10.43 7.06 -11.07
CA PRO A 217 -11.40 7.71 -11.94
C PRO A 217 -12.65 6.87 -12.26
N LEU A 218 -12.70 5.60 -11.88
CA LEU A 218 -13.76 4.67 -12.28
C LEU A 218 -15.02 4.86 -11.43
N GLN A 219 -16.13 5.19 -12.07
CA GLN A 219 -17.39 5.57 -11.40
C GLN A 219 -18.09 4.44 -10.63
N ASN A 220 -17.78 3.18 -10.94
CA ASN A 220 -18.36 2.01 -10.29
C ASN A 220 -17.48 1.46 -9.15
N PHE A 221 -16.43 2.18 -8.76
CA PHE A 221 -15.51 1.80 -7.68
C PHE A 221 -15.65 2.72 -6.49
N GLU A 222 -15.63 2.15 -5.29
CA GLU A 222 -15.47 2.85 -4.03
C GLU A 222 -14.41 2.10 -3.19
N THR A 223 -13.61 2.83 -2.44
CA THR A 223 -12.63 2.26 -1.51
C THR A 223 -13.14 2.32 -0.08
N MET A 224 -12.93 1.26 0.70
CA MET A 224 -13.41 1.18 2.08
C MET A 224 -12.37 0.55 3.01
N GLY A 225 -12.23 1.09 4.21
CA GLY A 225 -11.34 0.56 5.24
C GLY A 225 -10.49 1.62 5.92
N ASP A 226 -9.18 1.48 5.88
CA ASP A 226 -8.21 2.37 6.52
C ASP A 226 -7.13 2.80 5.51
N PHE A 227 -6.32 3.79 5.86
CA PHE A 227 -5.21 4.28 5.04
C PHE A 227 -4.30 3.15 4.58
N THR A 228 -3.82 3.25 3.33
CA THR A 228 -2.83 2.34 2.78
C THR A 228 -1.43 2.61 3.36
N TYR A 229 -0.46 1.80 2.97
CA TYR A 229 0.92 1.90 3.46
C TYR A 229 1.61 3.21 3.04
N GLY A 230 1.30 3.75 1.87
CA GLY A 230 1.91 4.96 1.33
C GLY A 230 3.35 4.78 0.87
N SER A 231 3.66 3.63 0.26
CA SER A 231 5.02 3.31 -0.19
C SER A 231 5.00 2.59 -1.53
N THR A 232 5.20 3.36 -2.59
CA THR A 232 5.48 2.89 -3.93
C THR A 232 6.79 3.52 -4.37
N GLY A 233 7.73 2.79 -4.97
CA GLY A 233 9.02 3.42 -5.24
C GLY A 233 10.09 2.55 -5.88
N GLN A 234 9.76 1.41 -6.48
CA GLN A 234 10.71 0.53 -7.19
C GLN A 234 12.05 0.42 -6.44
N PRO A 235 12.12 -0.28 -5.30
CA PRO A 235 13.29 -0.23 -4.43
C PRO A 235 14.52 -0.91 -5.05
N MET A 236 15.67 -0.23 -4.92
CA MET A 236 16.97 -0.82 -5.16
C MET A 236 17.43 -1.58 -3.91
N PHE A 237 17.85 -2.83 -4.11
CA PHE A 237 18.38 -3.69 -3.05
C PHE A 237 19.90 -3.65 -3.02
N LEU A 238 20.45 -3.33 -1.87
CA LEU A 238 21.91 -3.27 -1.62
C LEU A 238 22.32 -4.34 -0.62
N ARG A 239 23.42 -5.02 -0.92
CA ARG A 239 24.10 -5.90 0.04
C ARG A 239 25.18 -5.12 0.75
N LEU A 240 25.16 -5.12 2.07
CA LEU A 240 26.12 -4.43 2.91
C LEU A 240 27.17 -5.38 3.45
N PRO A 241 28.38 -4.90 3.82
CA PRO A 241 29.37 -5.71 4.54
C PRO A 241 28.77 -6.34 5.79
N GLY A 242 29.22 -7.57 6.13
CA GLY A 242 28.68 -8.29 7.28
C GLY A 242 27.33 -8.99 7.04
N GLY A 243 26.85 -9.05 5.78
CA GLY A 243 25.59 -9.72 5.43
C GLY A 243 24.33 -8.86 5.62
N GLY A 244 24.51 -7.60 5.99
CA GLY A 244 23.42 -6.63 6.07
C GLY A 244 22.79 -6.36 4.70
N LYS A 245 21.54 -5.85 4.71
CA LYS A 245 20.81 -5.46 3.49
C LYS A 245 20.23 -4.07 3.69
N ALA A 246 20.25 -3.26 2.63
CA ALA A 246 19.51 -2.01 2.56
C ALA A 246 18.55 -2.04 1.37
N ARG A 247 17.45 -1.30 1.48
CA ARG A 247 16.47 -1.11 0.42
C ARG A 247 16.16 0.38 0.34
N ILE A 248 16.32 0.96 -0.85
CA ILE A 248 16.17 2.39 -1.08
C ILE A 248 15.17 2.59 -2.21
N CYS A 249 14.11 3.35 -1.97
CA CYS A 249 13.18 3.76 -3.03
C CYS A 249 13.91 4.65 -4.03
N THR A 250 13.70 4.39 -5.33
CA THR A 250 14.40 5.08 -6.42
C THR A 250 13.51 6.03 -7.20
N LYS A 251 12.20 5.96 -7.05
CA LYS A 251 11.25 6.86 -7.68
C LYS A 251 10.15 7.29 -6.71
N ARG A 252 9.45 8.35 -7.06
CA ARG A 252 8.26 8.84 -6.37
C ARG A 252 7.11 8.84 -7.34
N ASP A 253 6.08 8.08 -7.00
CA ASP A 253 4.84 7.97 -7.76
C ASP A 253 3.82 9.00 -7.28
N THR A 254 2.98 9.46 -8.21
CA THR A 254 1.83 10.32 -7.94
C THR A 254 0.65 9.87 -8.79
N TYR A 255 -0.54 10.35 -8.48
CA TYR A 255 -1.67 10.27 -9.39
C TYR A 255 -1.35 10.98 -10.72
N PRO A 256 -2.07 10.66 -11.81
CA PRO A 256 -1.89 11.37 -13.09
C PRO A 256 -2.08 12.88 -12.97
N ASP A 257 -2.97 13.34 -12.10
CA ASP A 257 -3.25 14.75 -11.83
C ASP A 257 -2.21 15.43 -10.91
N GLY A 258 -1.27 14.68 -10.33
CA GLY A 258 -0.22 15.16 -9.46
C GLY A 258 -0.50 15.05 -7.97
N ARG A 259 -1.69 14.57 -7.55
CA ARG A 259 -1.92 14.27 -6.13
C ARG A 259 -0.87 13.28 -5.62
N GLU A 260 -0.39 13.51 -4.43
CA GLU A 260 0.62 12.66 -3.78
C GLU A 260 -0.06 11.63 -2.86
N PHE A 261 0.48 10.41 -2.84
CA PHE A 261 0.09 9.36 -1.90
C PHE A 261 1.29 8.71 -1.21
N VAL A 262 2.47 8.77 -1.82
CA VAL A 262 3.71 8.27 -1.20
C VAL A 262 4.08 9.14 -0.01
N GLY A 263 4.21 8.51 1.17
CA GLY A 263 4.45 9.20 2.44
C GLY A 263 3.18 9.58 3.21
N TYR A 264 2.00 9.42 2.60
CA TYR A 264 0.70 9.73 3.22
C TYR A 264 -0.21 8.51 3.33
N GLY A 265 -0.16 7.62 2.35
CA GLY A 265 -1.14 6.56 2.10
C GLY A 265 -2.34 7.07 1.30
N ILE A 266 -3.03 6.16 0.65
CA ILE A 266 -4.31 6.44 0.00
C ILE A 266 -5.39 6.37 1.08
N GLN A 267 -6.17 7.43 1.21
CA GLN A 267 -7.31 7.49 2.10
C GLN A 267 -8.51 6.78 1.43
N PRO A 268 -9.21 5.88 2.12
CA PRO A 268 -10.42 5.30 1.57
C PRO A 268 -11.54 6.33 1.44
N ASP A 269 -12.45 6.13 0.46
CA ASP A 269 -13.68 6.92 0.32
C ASP A 269 -14.56 6.76 1.55
N ILE A 270 -14.60 5.54 2.09
CA ILE A 270 -15.37 5.20 3.29
C ILE A 270 -14.43 4.67 4.36
N MET A 271 -14.19 5.51 5.39
CA MET A 271 -13.38 5.12 6.53
C MET A 271 -14.16 4.18 7.45
N VAL A 272 -13.63 2.98 7.66
CA VAL A 272 -14.17 2.00 8.61
C VAL A 272 -13.03 1.49 9.48
N ALA A 273 -12.95 1.98 10.70
CA ALA A 273 -11.92 1.57 11.64
C ALA A 273 -12.30 0.23 12.29
N LYS A 274 -11.36 -0.72 12.28
CA LYS A 274 -11.50 -1.96 13.04
C LYS A 274 -11.36 -1.67 14.53
N THR A 275 -12.33 -2.09 15.32
CA THR A 275 -12.34 -1.87 16.76
C THR A 275 -11.69 -3.03 17.53
N LEU A 276 -11.34 -2.81 18.80
CA LEU A 276 -10.92 -3.88 19.69
C LEU A 276 -12.02 -4.94 19.88
N GLU A 277 -13.28 -4.50 19.89
CA GLU A 277 -14.43 -5.39 20.02
C GLU A 277 -14.56 -6.33 18.81
N ASP A 278 -14.40 -5.81 17.58
CA ASP A 278 -14.38 -6.61 16.36
C ASP A 278 -13.26 -7.67 16.42
N PHE A 279 -12.06 -7.26 16.85
CA PHE A 279 -10.94 -8.17 16.99
C PHE A 279 -11.24 -9.31 17.98
N LEU A 280 -11.81 -8.98 19.15
CA LEU A 280 -12.11 -9.97 20.20
C LEU A 280 -13.22 -10.93 19.81
N LYS A 281 -14.19 -10.48 19.01
CA LYS A 281 -15.30 -11.31 18.49
C LYS A 281 -14.92 -12.09 17.24
N GLY A 282 -13.83 -11.74 16.57
CA GLY A 282 -13.46 -12.26 15.26
C GLY A 282 -14.33 -11.71 14.13
N ASP A 283 -14.98 -10.56 14.36
CA ASP A 283 -15.83 -9.90 13.38
C ASP A 283 -15.01 -9.09 12.36
N ASP A 284 -15.44 -9.06 11.10
CA ASP A 284 -14.90 -8.20 10.06
C ASP A 284 -15.89 -7.08 9.73
N SER A 285 -15.85 -6.02 10.54
CA SER A 285 -16.73 -4.86 10.40
C SER A 285 -16.60 -4.16 9.06
N VAL A 286 -15.39 -4.15 8.48
CA VAL A 286 -15.14 -3.54 7.16
C VAL A 286 -15.85 -4.32 6.07
N LEU A 287 -15.68 -5.64 6.05
CA LEU A 287 -16.39 -6.53 5.11
C LEU A 287 -17.90 -6.48 5.33
N GLY A 288 -18.36 -6.45 6.60
CA GLY A 288 -19.78 -6.35 6.95
C GLY A 288 -20.43 -5.08 6.41
N GLU A 289 -19.75 -3.93 6.50
CA GLU A 289 -20.28 -2.66 5.98
C GLU A 289 -20.27 -2.64 4.44
N ALA A 290 -19.26 -3.22 3.79
CA ALA A 290 -19.22 -3.35 2.33
C ALA A 290 -20.37 -4.21 1.79
N LEU A 291 -20.63 -5.35 2.42
CA LEU A 291 -21.77 -6.21 2.07
C LEU A 291 -23.12 -5.50 2.24
N LYS A 292 -23.30 -4.78 3.35
CA LYS A 292 -24.52 -4.02 3.64
C LYS A 292 -24.75 -2.90 2.61
N ARG A 293 -23.67 -2.24 2.16
CA ARG A 293 -23.75 -1.18 1.16
C ARG A 293 -24.17 -1.71 -0.19
N LEU A 294 -23.52 -2.76 -0.71
CA LEU A 294 -23.84 -3.38 -1.99
C LEU A 294 -25.21 -4.11 -2.00
N SER A 295 -25.73 -4.50 -0.82
CA SER A 295 -27.06 -5.13 -0.73
C SER A 295 -28.22 -4.13 -0.77
N LYS A 296 -27.95 -2.83 -0.69
CA LYS A 296 -28.97 -1.77 -0.75
C LYS A 296 -29.16 -1.19 -2.16
N GLU A 297 -28.23 -1.44 -3.03
CA GLU A 297 -28.27 -1.09 -4.46
C GLU A 297 -28.93 -2.24 -5.26
#